data_4f51d976609534cd0af858b27d07b87f
#
_entry.id   4f51d976609534cd0af858b27d07b87f
#
_cell.length_a   1.000
_cell.length_b   1.000
_cell.length_c   1.000
_cell.angle_alpha   90.00
_cell.angle_beta   90.00
_cell.angle_gamma   90.00
#
_symmetry.space_group_name_H-M   'P 1'
#
loop_
_entity.id
_entity.type
_entity.pdbx_description
1 polymer ?
#
loop_
_entity_poly.entity_id
_entity_poly.type
_entity_poly.pdbx_seq_one_letter_code
_entity_poly.pdbx_strand_id
1 'polypeptide(L)'
;YRDGDREALTAMARASMQAGMAFNGAGLGAVHAISHQVGATFGVPHGLVNAIILPYVMEYNLPQVPALLVDVAEALGENVDRSNPADVEGRKAIRAVRRLGKSVRIPATLADTDAERDVAARLAEQALDDGSLTGNPRTTGADDLERILERAFDGESAYADGT
;
A
#
# COMPACT_ATOMS: atom_id res chain seq x y z
N TYR A 1 -21.37 -1.88 3.22
CA TYR A 1 -21.30 -0.47 2.84
C TYR A 1 -22.28 -0.12 1.71
N ARG A 2 -22.23 -0.85 0.60
CA ARG A 2 -23.08 -0.59 -0.59
C ARG A 2 -24.58 -0.77 -0.33
N ASP A 3 -24.94 -1.68 0.57
CA ASP A 3 -26.33 -2.04 0.88
C ASP A 3 -26.95 -1.15 1.97
N GLY A 4 -26.24 -0.10 2.39
CA GLY A 4 -26.72 0.84 3.40
C GLY A 4 -26.77 0.25 4.82
N ASP A 5 -26.09 -0.86 5.07
CA ASP A 5 -25.99 -1.46 6.39
C ASP A 5 -25.35 -0.50 7.39
N ARG A 6 -26.14 -0.11 8.39
CA ARG A 6 -25.73 0.90 9.40
C ARG A 6 -24.60 0.40 10.30
N GLU A 7 -24.55 -0.90 10.59
CA GLU A 7 -23.50 -1.49 11.40
C GLU A 7 -22.18 -1.46 10.63
N ALA A 8 -22.18 -1.88 9.36
CA ALA A 8 -21.02 -1.81 8.47
C ALA A 8 -20.55 -0.36 8.27
N LEU A 9 -21.44 0.60 8.09
CA LEU A 9 -21.10 2.03 7.98
C LEU A 9 -20.44 2.55 9.25
N THR A 10 -20.97 2.18 10.42
CA THR A 10 -20.41 2.55 11.71
C THR A 10 -19.02 1.95 11.93
N ALA A 11 -18.84 0.68 11.55
CA ALA A 11 -17.53 0.00 11.63
C ALA A 11 -16.50 0.67 10.71
N MET A 12 -16.88 1.02 9.48
CA MET A 12 -16.01 1.73 8.55
C MET A 12 -15.63 3.13 9.03
N ALA A 13 -16.59 3.90 9.56
CA ALA A 13 -16.32 5.23 10.13
C ALA A 13 -15.34 5.13 11.30
N ARG A 14 -15.52 4.15 12.18
CA ARG A 14 -14.61 3.87 13.30
C ARG A 14 -13.21 3.48 12.81
N ALA A 15 -13.12 2.57 11.85
CA ALA A 15 -11.84 2.15 11.27
C ALA A 15 -11.10 3.33 10.62
N SER A 16 -11.80 4.18 9.87
CA SER A 16 -11.24 5.39 9.27
C SER A 16 -10.70 6.37 10.32
N MET A 17 -11.47 6.60 11.39
CA MET A 17 -11.02 7.46 12.49
C MET A 17 -9.77 6.88 13.18
N GLN A 18 -9.76 5.58 13.47
CA GLN A 18 -8.61 4.91 14.11
C GLN A 18 -7.36 4.96 13.21
N ALA A 19 -7.52 4.77 11.90
CA ALA A 19 -6.43 4.93 10.94
C ALA A 19 -5.88 6.37 10.96
N GLY A 20 -6.77 7.38 10.96
CA GLY A 20 -6.38 8.78 11.08
C GLY A 20 -5.58 9.07 12.33
N MET A 21 -6.00 8.54 13.48
CA MET A 21 -5.26 8.68 14.74
C MET A 21 -3.90 7.99 14.70
N ALA A 22 -3.82 6.81 14.08
CA ALA A 22 -2.58 6.04 13.99
C ALA A 22 -1.53 6.77 13.15
N PHE A 23 -1.86 7.20 11.94
CA PHE A 23 -0.89 7.86 11.07
C PHE A 23 -0.56 9.30 11.53
N ASN A 24 -1.44 9.95 12.29
CA ASN A 24 -1.10 11.24 12.90
C ASN A 24 0.07 11.14 13.89
N GLY A 25 0.23 9.99 14.54
CA GLY A 25 1.35 9.72 15.45
C GLY A 25 2.55 9.07 14.76
N ALA A 26 2.32 8.15 13.83
CA ALA A 26 3.37 7.38 13.17
C ALA A 26 3.95 8.06 11.92
N GLY A 27 3.28 9.06 11.38
CA GLY A 27 3.59 9.64 10.08
C GLY A 27 3.02 8.80 8.93
N LEU A 28 3.31 9.26 7.73
CA LEU A 28 2.99 8.60 6.46
C LEU A 28 4.27 8.00 5.85
N GLY A 29 4.21 7.49 4.64
CA GLY A 29 5.35 6.89 3.97
C GLY A 29 5.22 6.94 2.44
N ALA A 30 5.99 6.10 1.76
CA ALA A 30 6.09 6.05 0.31
C ALA A 30 4.73 5.86 -0.40
N VAL A 31 3.76 5.19 0.22
CA VAL A 31 2.39 5.09 -0.33
C VAL A 31 1.81 6.47 -0.58
N HIS A 32 1.84 7.34 0.41
CA HIS A 32 1.26 8.68 0.32
C HIS A 32 2.11 9.60 -0.56
N ALA A 33 3.44 9.52 -0.45
CA ALA A 33 4.34 10.29 -1.29
C ALA A 33 4.07 10.05 -2.79
N ILE A 34 3.90 8.78 -3.20
CA ILE A 34 3.54 8.41 -4.57
C ILE A 34 2.11 8.84 -4.90
N SER A 35 1.15 8.53 -4.03
CA SER A 35 -0.27 8.76 -4.35
C SER A 35 -0.63 10.24 -4.48
N HIS A 36 0.06 11.12 -3.78
CA HIS A 36 -0.10 12.57 -3.96
C HIS A 36 0.26 12.99 -5.37
N GLN A 37 1.37 12.48 -5.91
CA GLN A 37 1.83 12.82 -7.25
C GLN A 37 0.91 12.26 -8.33
N VAL A 38 0.53 10.98 -8.22
CA VAL A 38 -0.41 10.34 -9.16
C VAL A 38 -1.78 11.04 -9.13
N GLY A 39 -2.32 11.28 -7.93
CA GLY A 39 -3.61 11.93 -7.76
C GLY A 39 -3.62 13.37 -8.29
N ALA A 40 -2.56 14.14 -8.03
CA ALA A 40 -2.44 15.52 -8.51
C ALA A 40 -2.29 15.60 -10.04
N THR A 41 -1.58 14.62 -10.63
CA THR A 41 -1.31 14.63 -12.08
C THR A 41 -2.52 14.16 -12.91
N PHE A 42 -3.19 13.08 -12.46
CA PHE A 42 -4.21 12.40 -13.27
C PHE A 42 -5.64 12.52 -12.72
N GLY A 43 -5.81 13.14 -11.54
CA GLY A 43 -7.13 13.23 -10.91
C GLY A 43 -7.67 11.91 -10.37
N VAL A 44 -6.84 10.87 -10.29
CA VAL A 44 -7.24 9.58 -9.71
C VAL A 44 -7.51 9.76 -8.22
N PRO A 45 -8.64 9.26 -7.68
CA PRO A 45 -8.97 9.44 -6.27
C PRO A 45 -7.86 8.93 -5.34
N HIS A 46 -7.43 9.78 -4.40
CA HIS A 46 -6.31 9.53 -3.48
C HIS A 46 -6.37 8.15 -2.79
N GLY A 47 -7.53 7.80 -2.21
CA GLY A 47 -7.70 6.52 -1.54
C GLY A 47 -7.59 5.32 -2.48
N LEU A 48 -7.94 5.49 -3.76
CA LEU A 48 -7.79 4.46 -4.77
C LEU A 48 -6.32 4.21 -5.08
N VAL A 49 -5.56 5.29 -5.31
CA VAL A 49 -4.11 5.18 -5.56
C VAL A 49 -3.41 4.55 -4.35
N ASN A 50 -3.73 4.99 -3.12
CA ASN A 50 -3.20 4.38 -1.90
C ASN A 50 -3.44 2.87 -1.88
N ALA A 51 -4.65 2.43 -2.18
CA ALA A 51 -5.00 1.01 -2.14
C ALA A 51 -4.25 0.18 -3.20
N ILE A 52 -4.02 0.75 -4.40
CA ILE A 52 -3.26 0.09 -5.47
C ILE A 52 -1.76 0.02 -5.11
N ILE A 53 -1.18 1.11 -4.61
CA ILE A 53 0.27 1.21 -4.32
C ILE A 53 0.66 0.44 -3.05
N LEU A 54 -0.23 0.36 -2.06
CA LEU A 54 0.07 -0.21 -0.74
C LEU A 54 0.79 -1.56 -0.78
N PRO A 55 0.34 -2.60 -1.50
CA PRO A 55 1.01 -3.89 -1.49
C PRO A 55 2.44 -3.83 -2.05
N TYR A 56 2.73 -2.97 -3.02
CA TYR A 56 4.07 -2.82 -3.59
C TYR A 56 5.04 -2.14 -2.62
N VAL A 57 4.56 -1.12 -1.89
CA VAL A 57 5.35 -0.47 -0.83
C VAL A 57 5.56 -1.42 0.35
N MET A 58 4.56 -2.23 0.72
CA MET A 58 4.74 -3.28 1.74
C MET A 58 5.84 -4.28 1.33
N GLU A 59 5.86 -4.70 0.06
CA GLU A 59 6.93 -5.56 -0.48
C GLU A 59 8.30 -4.89 -0.39
N TYR A 60 8.37 -3.61 -0.74
CA TYR A 60 9.60 -2.82 -0.66
C TYR A 60 10.09 -2.70 0.78
N ASN A 61 9.20 -2.48 1.74
CA ASN A 61 9.53 -2.28 3.15
C ASN A 61 9.76 -3.59 3.93
N LEU A 62 9.30 -4.73 3.42
CA LEU A 62 9.37 -6.02 4.12
C LEU A 62 10.77 -6.36 4.68
N PRO A 63 11.88 -6.18 3.94
CA PRO A 63 13.21 -6.48 4.47
C PRO A 63 13.61 -5.64 5.70
N GLN A 64 13.03 -4.44 5.84
CA GLN A 64 13.35 -3.52 6.93
C GLN A 64 12.47 -3.74 8.16
N VAL A 65 11.22 -4.14 7.95
CA VAL A 65 10.22 -4.25 9.03
C VAL A 65 9.45 -5.58 9.01
N PRO A 66 10.14 -6.73 8.87
CA PRO A 66 9.46 -8.01 8.71
C PRO A 66 8.57 -8.34 9.92
N ALA A 67 9.02 -8.08 11.15
CA ALA A 67 8.26 -8.36 12.36
C ALA A 67 6.96 -7.54 12.45
N LEU A 68 6.99 -6.27 12.03
CA LEU A 68 5.78 -5.44 12.00
C LEU A 68 4.76 -5.96 10.96
N LEU A 69 5.24 -6.49 9.82
CA LEU A 69 4.35 -7.10 8.84
C LEU A 69 3.77 -8.44 9.32
N VAL A 70 4.46 -9.16 10.22
CA VAL A 70 3.89 -10.32 10.92
C VAL A 70 2.70 -9.88 11.78
N ASP A 71 2.85 -8.81 12.57
CA ASP A 71 1.77 -8.27 13.39
C ASP A 71 0.57 -7.80 12.53
N VAL A 72 0.85 -7.19 11.38
CA VAL A 72 -0.19 -6.82 10.39
C VAL A 72 -0.89 -8.06 9.83
N ALA A 73 -0.16 -9.13 9.53
CA ALA A 73 -0.75 -10.39 9.05
C ALA A 73 -1.73 -10.97 10.08
N GLU A 74 -1.32 -11.04 11.35
CA GLU A 74 -2.20 -11.49 12.44
C GLU A 74 -3.45 -10.61 12.58
N ALA A 75 -3.28 -9.27 12.53
CA ALA A 75 -4.39 -8.32 12.60
C ALA A 75 -5.37 -8.48 11.42
N LEU A 76 -4.90 -8.94 10.26
CA LEU A 76 -5.72 -9.25 9.08
C LEU A 76 -6.33 -10.68 9.13
N GLY A 77 -6.11 -11.41 10.22
CA GLY A 77 -6.69 -12.74 10.44
C GLY A 77 -5.90 -13.90 9.81
N GLU A 78 -4.65 -13.65 9.39
CA GLU A 78 -3.79 -14.71 8.87
C GLU A 78 -3.30 -15.63 9.97
N ASN A 79 -3.20 -16.92 9.68
CA ASN A 79 -2.55 -17.87 10.58
C ASN A 79 -1.02 -17.71 10.48
N VAL A 80 -0.40 -17.18 11.51
CA VAL A 80 1.03 -16.90 11.59
C VAL A 80 1.72 -17.91 12.51
N ASP A 81 2.84 -18.47 12.08
CA ASP A 81 3.73 -19.25 12.91
C ASP A 81 5.02 -18.45 13.21
N ARG A 82 5.10 -17.87 14.39
CA ARG A 82 6.25 -17.05 14.81
C ARG A 82 7.55 -17.84 15.00
N SER A 83 7.54 -19.17 14.81
CA SER A 83 8.77 -19.98 14.74
C SER A 83 9.44 -19.92 13.36
N ASN A 84 8.70 -19.53 12.32
CA ASN A 84 9.22 -19.31 10.99
C ASN A 84 9.96 -17.97 10.87
N PRO A 85 10.81 -17.79 9.85
CA PRO A 85 11.43 -16.49 9.54
C PRO A 85 10.37 -15.40 9.36
N ALA A 86 10.59 -14.24 9.98
CA ALA A 86 9.62 -13.16 9.99
C ALA A 86 9.33 -12.60 8.58
N ASP A 87 10.29 -12.65 7.65
CA ASP A 87 10.07 -12.25 6.26
C ASP A 87 9.11 -13.19 5.53
N VAL A 88 9.15 -14.49 5.86
CA VAL A 88 8.22 -15.50 5.30
C VAL A 88 6.80 -15.23 5.81
N GLU A 89 6.66 -15.06 7.12
CA GLU A 89 5.35 -14.80 7.75
C GLU A 89 4.79 -13.42 7.39
N GLY A 90 5.64 -12.39 7.33
CA GLY A 90 5.25 -11.03 6.95
C GLY A 90 4.68 -10.92 5.53
N ARG A 91 5.07 -11.80 4.60
CA ARG A 91 4.46 -11.88 3.26
C ARG A 91 2.96 -12.19 3.29
N LYS A 92 2.48 -12.83 4.36
CA LYS A 92 1.05 -13.11 4.53
C LYS A 92 0.24 -11.81 4.61
N ALA A 93 0.78 -10.75 5.26
CA ALA A 93 0.14 -9.43 5.28
C ALA A 93 -0.07 -8.88 3.86
N ILE A 94 0.95 -8.94 3.01
CA ILE A 94 0.91 -8.44 1.64
C ILE A 94 -0.17 -9.18 0.84
N ARG A 95 -0.19 -10.53 0.94
CA ARG A 95 -1.23 -11.35 0.30
C ARG A 95 -2.62 -11.04 0.83
N ALA A 96 -2.78 -10.83 2.15
CA ALA A 96 -4.05 -10.48 2.75
C ALA A 96 -4.58 -9.13 2.24
N VAL A 97 -3.72 -8.12 2.14
CA VAL A 97 -4.06 -6.80 1.57
C VAL A 97 -4.50 -6.93 0.11
N ARG A 98 -3.77 -7.71 -0.71
CA ARG A 98 -4.16 -7.96 -2.12
C ARG A 98 -5.52 -8.67 -2.22
N ARG A 99 -5.76 -9.70 -1.41
CA ARG A 99 -7.05 -10.40 -1.37
C ARG A 99 -8.19 -9.47 -0.97
N LEU A 100 -7.95 -8.62 0.04
CA LEU A 100 -8.94 -7.63 0.47
C LEU A 100 -9.25 -6.64 -0.65
N GLY A 101 -8.23 -6.06 -1.29
CA GLY A 101 -8.39 -5.16 -2.44
C GLY A 101 -9.23 -5.80 -3.54
N LYS A 102 -8.90 -7.03 -3.93
CA LYS A 102 -9.66 -7.79 -4.93
C LYS A 102 -11.12 -8.00 -4.52
N SER A 103 -11.38 -8.33 -3.25
CA SER A 103 -12.74 -8.58 -2.74
C SER A 103 -13.64 -7.34 -2.80
N VAL A 104 -13.05 -6.16 -2.64
CA VAL A 104 -13.75 -4.87 -2.72
C VAL A 104 -13.63 -4.19 -4.10
N ARG A 105 -13.05 -4.89 -5.07
CA ARG A 105 -12.91 -4.46 -6.47
C ARG A 105 -12.00 -3.23 -6.66
N ILE A 106 -10.93 -3.15 -5.89
CA ILE A 106 -9.83 -2.24 -6.21
C ILE A 106 -9.16 -2.73 -7.49
N PRO A 107 -8.87 -1.86 -8.48
CA PRO A 107 -8.07 -2.21 -9.65
C PRO A 107 -6.73 -2.84 -9.24
N ALA A 108 -6.27 -3.80 -10.03
CA ALA A 108 -5.03 -4.51 -9.71
C ALA A 108 -3.79 -3.67 -9.98
N THR A 109 -3.88 -2.74 -10.92
CA THR A 109 -2.77 -1.95 -11.44
C THR A 109 -3.13 -0.47 -11.58
N LEU A 110 -2.14 0.39 -11.67
CA LEU A 110 -2.35 1.78 -12.06
C LEU A 110 -2.78 1.91 -13.53
N ALA A 111 -2.39 0.97 -14.39
CA ALA A 111 -2.82 0.92 -15.78
C ALA A 111 -4.33 0.71 -15.96
N ASP A 112 -5.01 0.21 -14.92
CA ASP A 112 -6.49 0.09 -14.90
C ASP A 112 -7.19 1.41 -14.49
N THR A 113 -6.44 2.51 -14.38
CA THR A 113 -6.90 3.87 -14.05
C THR A 113 -6.56 4.85 -15.18
N ASP A 114 -6.83 6.14 -14.97
CA ASP A 114 -6.45 7.20 -15.92
C ASP A 114 -4.95 7.60 -15.81
N ALA A 115 -4.16 6.90 -15.01
CA ALA A 115 -2.73 7.17 -14.86
C ALA A 115 -1.93 6.64 -16.06
N GLU A 116 -0.91 7.41 -16.47
CA GLU A 116 -0.04 7.09 -17.60
C GLU A 116 1.37 6.71 -17.09
N ARG A 117 1.96 5.66 -17.68
CA ARG A 117 3.25 5.10 -17.25
C ARG A 117 4.45 5.96 -17.61
N ASP A 118 4.40 6.67 -18.72
CA ASP A 118 5.53 7.42 -19.30
C ASP A 118 6.07 8.54 -18.41
N VAL A 119 5.33 8.89 -17.35
CA VAL A 119 5.73 9.91 -16.37
C VAL A 119 6.23 9.30 -15.04
N ALA A 120 6.40 7.99 -14.93
CA ALA A 120 6.76 7.32 -13.67
C ALA A 120 8.04 7.90 -13.04
N ALA A 121 9.11 8.09 -13.82
CA ALA A 121 10.37 8.69 -13.35
C ALA A 121 10.15 10.10 -12.78
N ARG A 122 9.38 10.96 -13.48
CA ARG A 122 9.06 12.30 -13.00
C ARG A 122 8.24 12.30 -11.72
N LEU A 123 7.27 11.40 -11.59
CA LEU A 123 6.46 11.29 -10.37
C LEU A 123 7.30 10.75 -9.20
N ALA A 124 8.25 9.87 -9.46
CA ALA A 124 9.19 9.37 -8.45
C ALA A 124 10.09 10.49 -7.90
N GLU A 125 10.63 11.34 -8.77
CA GLU A 125 11.40 12.51 -8.35
C GLU A 125 10.57 13.49 -7.51
N GLN A 126 9.33 13.77 -7.93
CA GLN A 126 8.44 14.64 -7.17
C GLN A 126 8.07 14.04 -5.80
N ALA A 127 7.91 12.72 -5.71
CA ALA A 127 7.58 12.02 -4.47
C ALA A 127 8.75 12.06 -3.46
N LEU A 128 10.00 12.25 -3.90
CA LEU A 128 11.13 12.45 -3.00
C LEU A 128 11.01 13.72 -2.14
N ASP A 129 10.45 14.77 -2.72
CA ASP A 129 10.26 16.05 -2.03
C ASP A 129 8.98 16.07 -1.17
N ASP A 130 8.18 15.02 -1.21
CA ASP A 130 6.97 14.91 -0.39
C ASP A 130 7.30 14.60 1.06
N GLY A 131 6.86 15.47 1.97
CA GLY A 131 7.10 15.32 3.42
C GLY A 131 6.56 14.02 4.00
N SER A 132 5.60 13.36 3.35
CA SER A 132 5.07 12.06 3.76
C SER A 132 6.14 10.96 3.73
N LEU A 133 7.15 11.09 2.86
CA LEU A 133 8.20 10.08 2.70
C LEU A 133 9.06 9.90 3.95
N THR A 134 9.17 10.93 4.79
CA THR A 134 10.00 10.92 5.99
C THR A 134 9.61 9.84 7.00
N GLY A 135 8.36 9.39 7.01
CA GLY A 135 7.86 8.30 7.85
C GLY A 135 8.08 6.90 7.28
N ASN A 136 8.65 6.76 6.06
CA ASN A 136 8.85 5.44 5.47
C ASN A 136 9.94 4.67 6.22
N PRO A 137 9.71 3.41 6.66
CA PRO A 137 10.67 2.67 7.49
C PRO A 137 11.97 2.31 6.76
N ARG A 138 11.94 2.24 5.43
CA ARG A 138 13.12 2.00 4.59
C ARG A 138 13.50 3.28 3.88
N THR A 139 14.79 3.66 3.95
CA THR A 139 15.33 4.77 3.16
C THR A 139 15.05 4.53 1.68
N THR A 140 14.52 5.55 1.02
CA THR A 140 13.93 5.43 -0.32
C THR A 140 14.50 6.54 -1.21
N GLY A 141 15.06 6.16 -2.35
CA GLY A 141 15.52 7.07 -3.40
C GLY A 141 14.55 7.14 -4.57
N ALA A 142 14.83 8.02 -5.56
CA ALA A 142 14.02 8.16 -6.77
C ALA A 142 13.88 6.84 -7.54
N ASP A 143 15.00 6.13 -7.73
CA ASP A 143 15.01 4.84 -8.42
C ASP A 143 14.15 3.76 -7.72
N ASP A 144 14.03 3.83 -6.38
CA ASP A 144 13.17 2.92 -5.63
C ASP A 144 11.70 3.24 -5.87
N LEU A 145 11.34 4.53 -5.82
CA LEU A 145 9.98 5.00 -6.06
C LEU A 145 9.55 4.73 -7.50
N GLU A 146 10.44 4.94 -8.47
CA GLU A 146 10.19 4.62 -9.87
C GLU A 146 9.90 3.13 -10.05
N ARG A 147 10.76 2.25 -9.50
CA ARG A 147 10.52 0.79 -9.53
C ARG A 147 9.20 0.36 -8.88
N ILE A 148 8.81 1.02 -7.78
CA ILE A 148 7.51 0.76 -7.14
C ILE A 148 6.38 1.16 -8.09
N LEU A 149 6.46 2.32 -8.71
CA LEU A 149 5.49 2.81 -9.70
C LEU A 149 5.39 1.88 -10.91
N GLU A 150 6.52 1.53 -11.52
CA GLU A 150 6.56 0.63 -12.68
C GLU A 150 5.88 -0.71 -12.38
N ARG A 151 6.21 -1.31 -11.24
CA ARG A 151 5.59 -2.56 -10.81
C ARG A 151 4.10 -2.42 -10.55
N ALA A 152 3.66 -1.26 -10.05
CA ALA A 152 2.24 -0.97 -9.85
C ALA A 152 1.50 -0.76 -11.18
N PHE A 153 2.17 -0.29 -12.23
CA PHE A 153 1.61 -0.25 -13.58
C PHE A 153 1.53 -1.65 -14.21
N ASP A 154 2.58 -2.48 -14.04
CA ASP A 154 2.68 -3.80 -14.67
C ASP A 154 1.90 -4.89 -13.92
N GLY A 155 1.50 -4.64 -12.68
CA GLY A 155 0.90 -5.66 -11.84
C GLY A 155 1.91 -6.69 -11.31
N GLU A 156 3.20 -6.42 -11.47
CA GLU A 156 4.26 -7.34 -11.05
C GLU A 156 4.43 -7.35 -9.54
N SER A 157 4.08 -8.45 -8.90
CA SER A 157 4.35 -8.71 -7.49
C SER A 157 5.56 -9.63 -7.34
N ALA A 158 6.48 -9.29 -6.43
CA ALA A 158 7.54 -10.22 -6.03
C ALA A 158 6.98 -11.46 -5.30
N TYR A 159 5.74 -11.40 -4.85
CA TYR A 159 5.03 -12.43 -4.10
C TYR A 159 3.63 -12.66 -4.66
N ALA A 160 3.49 -12.63 -6.00
CA ALA A 160 2.28 -13.09 -6.66
C ALA A 160 1.93 -14.50 -6.16
N ASP A 161 0.65 -14.79 -6.00
CA ASP A 161 0.13 -16.06 -5.48
C ASP A 161 0.88 -17.23 -6.15
N GLY A 162 1.99 -17.59 -5.54
CA GLY A 162 2.83 -18.69 -5.96
C GLY A 162 2.36 -19.90 -5.22
N THR A 163 2.07 -20.87 -5.98
CA THR A 163 2.24 -22.30 -5.70
C THR A 163 2.82 -22.61 -4.33
#